data_1eaceaf6c1b89be270616423ffb29fd4
#
_entry.id   1eaceaf6c1b89be270616423ffb29fd4
#
_cell.length_a   1.000
_cell.length_b   1.000
_cell.length_c   1.000
_cell.angle_alpha   90.00
_cell.angle_beta   90.00
_cell.angle_gamma   90.00
#
_symmetry.space_group_name_H-M   'P 1'
#
loop_
_entity.id
_entity.type
_entity.pdbx_description
1 polymer ?
#
loop_
_entity_poly.entity_id
_entity_poly.type
_entity_poly.pdbx_seq_one_letter_code
_entity_poly.pdbx_strand_id
1 'polypeptide(L)'
;MKSKWKKLPVVLIGIIAIAVCGCSNDLQELNQKRSSAAKENTESTETVRTGTWETAAQTPYGAYPELVTYTLGQMSGANNSNLPDGNTYDDNAYTRYLRKMLNIQNKSVYMEREDRYDEFVNILVKDQTLPDVLVVSDRETLKELVDNDLVEDLSEVYENCTSERIKEMFESYGSGLLDSVRFNGKLMAIPETVTDHGPRLMWLRKDWMDKLGLEDPKTLEDAFDIVEKFVQNKMGTEDGEDPIGLACDTDLVGTTSSNYSVDSVFDKFGASPQRWVNQNGKIVYGSVTEETKNALSYLHELYERGVLDKNFALRAQNNLRDLVINGKCGAFFGLWWTPNNPLMDVMRQTKRQTGSHFIYNRQTGRMYMILFRIINMLLYAKDMSIRKL
;
A
#
# COMPACT_ATOMS: atom_id res chain seq x y z
N MET A 1 -52.72 22.68 16.05
CA MET A 1 -52.83 23.28 17.42
C MET A 1 -51.42 23.52 17.97
N LYS A 2 -51.15 24.79 18.13
CA LYS A 2 -50.22 25.52 19.02
C LYS A 2 -49.31 24.70 19.95
N SER A 3 -47.98 24.78 19.74
CA SER A 3 -47.04 25.62 20.49
C SER A 3 -46.82 25.27 21.96
N LYS A 4 -45.55 25.02 22.34
CA LYS A 4 -44.90 25.77 23.44
C LYS A 4 -43.40 25.49 23.53
N TRP A 5 -42.63 26.47 23.23
CA TRP A 5 -41.20 26.59 23.58
C TRP A 5 -41.08 26.88 25.09
N LYS A 6 -40.15 26.20 25.77
CA LYS A 6 -39.65 26.63 27.07
C LYS A 6 -38.16 26.86 27.02
N LYS A 7 -37.78 28.10 27.33
CA LYS A 7 -36.43 28.60 27.54
C LYS A 7 -35.87 28.03 28.86
N LEU A 8 -34.60 27.66 28.88
CA LEU A 8 -33.82 27.43 30.11
C LEU A 8 -32.65 28.39 30.19
N PRO A 9 -32.24 28.77 31.40
CA PRO A 9 -31.43 29.97 31.65
C PRO A 9 -29.92 29.67 31.63
N VAL A 10 -29.20 30.74 31.33
CA VAL A 10 -27.74 30.90 31.43
C VAL A 10 -27.35 30.85 32.92
N VAL A 11 -26.43 29.95 33.25
CA VAL A 11 -25.70 29.96 34.52
C VAL A 11 -24.26 30.33 34.25
N LEU A 12 -23.90 31.51 34.74
CA LEU A 12 -22.54 32.02 34.84
C LEU A 12 -21.84 31.32 36.00
N ILE A 13 -20.68 30.64 35.77
CA ILE A 13 -19.80 30.25 36.86
C ILE A 13 -18.38 30.74 36.55
N GLY A 14 -17.87 31.35 37.55
CA GLY A 14 -16.73 32.23 37.61
C GLY A 14 -15.35 31.56 37.41
N ILE A 15 -14.48 32.45 37.11
CA ILE A 15 -13.03 32.32 36.95
C ILE A 15 -12.38 32.00 38.31
N ILE A 16 -11.59 30.93 38.36
CA ILE A 16 -10.52 30.81 39.36
C ILE A 16 -9.20 30.73 38.60
N ALA A 17 -8.47 31.84 38.68
CA ALA A 17 -7.08 31.91 38.23
C ALA A 17 -6.18 31.25 39.32
N ILE A 18 -5.45 30.22 38.95
CA ILE A 18 -4.28 29.78 39.72
C ILE A 18 -3.06 29.99 38.84
N ALA A 19 -2.27 30.98 39.22
CA ALA A 19 -0.96 31.24 38.66
C ALA A 19 0.01 30.13 39.13
N VAL A 20 0.59 29.37 38.18
CA VAL A 20 1.83 28.65 38.38
C VAL A 20 2.84 29.16 37.36
N CYS A 21 3.74 30.00 37.82
CA CYS A 21 4.93 30.46 37.11
C CYS A 21 5.90 29.27 36.91
N GLY A 22 6.41 29.11 35.72
CA GLY A 22 7.70 28.45 35.47
C GLY A 22 7.74 27.58 34.22
N CYS A 23 8.46 28.03 33.21
CA CYS A 23 8.96 27.30 32.04
C CYS A 23 7.96 26.90 30.94
N SER A 24 7.45 27.87 30.20
CA SER A 24 6.71 27.62 28.96
C SER A 24 7.01 28.54 27.78
N ASN A 25 8.05 29.38 27.85
CA ASN A 25 8.33 30.31 26.75
C ASN A 25 8.93 29.66 25.50
N ASP A 26 9.70 28.57 25.63
CA ASP A 26 10.36 27.94 24.48
C ASP A 26 9.38 27.16 23.56
N LEU A 27 8.31 26.58 24.10
CA LEU A 27 7.32 25.85 23.31
C LEU A 27 6.34 26.77 22.58
N GLN A 28 6.03 27.93 23.15
CA GLN A 28 5.20 28.95 22.47
C GLN A 28 5.97 29.65 21.36
N GLU A 29 7.26 29.93 21.55
CA GLU A 29 8.12 30.49 20.50
C GLU A 29 8.35 29.54 19.33
N LEU A 30 8.53 28.22 19.60
CA LEU A 30 8.62 27.19 18.58
C LEU A 30 7.30 26.99 17.81
N ASN A 31 6.16 27.06 18.46
CA ASN A 31 4.87 26.98 17.81
C ASN A 31 4.51 28.27 17.04
N GLN A 32 4.91 29.44 17.54
CA GLN A 32 4.80 30.68 16.78
C GLN A 32 5.74 30.72 15.57
N LYS A 33 6.97 30.25 15.68
CA LYS A 33 7.89 30.11 14.53
C LYS A 33 7.41 29.07 13.51
N ARG A 34 6.78 27.97 13.94
CA ARG A 34 6.13 27.03 13.02
C ARG A 34 4.86 27.59 12.38
N SER A 35 4.04 28.34 13.11
CA SER A 35 2.82 28.95 12.56
C SER A 35 3.15 30.17 11.67
N SER A 36 4.21 30.91 11.94
CA SER A 36 4.68 32.00 11.06
C SER A 36 5.40 31.44 9.81
N ALA A 37 6.22 30.37 9.93
CA ALA A 37 6.77 29.68 8.76
C ALA A 37 5.70 29.01 7.91
N ALA A 38 4.60 28.50 8.51
CA ALA A 38 3.45 27.98 7.78
C ALA A 38 2.58 29.10 7.15
N LYS A 39 2.60 30.31 7.72
CA LYS A 39 1.89 31.47 7.16
C LYS A 39 2.71 32.24 6.13
N GLU A 40 4.04 32.17 6.17
CA GLU A 40 4.90 32.79 5.15
C GLU A 40 4.98 31.96 3.85
N ASN A 41 4.49 30.71 3.89
CA ASN A 41 4.38 29.86 2.69
C ASN A 41 3.00 29.95 2.00
N THR A 42 2.16 30.89 2.37
CA THR A 42 0.84 31.13 1.76
C THR A 42 0.78 32.54 1.22
N GLU A 43 1.06 32.66 -0.04
CA GLU A 43 0.80 33.69 -1.04
C GLU A 43 2.03 34.10 -1.83
N SER A 44 2.83 33.15 -2.30
CA SER A 44 3.38 33.35 -3.62
C SER A 44 2.21 33.12 -4.57
N THR A 45 1.75 34.15 -5.25
CA THR A 45 0.92 34.06 -6.46
C THR A 45 1.77 33.30 -7.49
N GLU A 46 1.92 31.99 -7.30
CA GLU A 46 2.62 31.15 -8.22
C GLU A 46 1.81 31.10 -9.51
N THR A 47 2.32 31.77 -10.54
CA THR A 47 1.69 31.87 -11.84
C THR A 47 1.44 30.48 -12.39
N VAL A 48 0.19 30.11 -12.62
CA VAL A 48 -0.17 28.88 -13.33
C VAL A 48 0.41 28.95 -14.71
N ARG A 49 1.13 27.90 -15.12
CA ARG A 49 1.64 27.79 -16.48
C ARG A 49 0.47 27.61 -17.44
N THR A 50 0.41 28.41 -18.49
CA THR A 50 -0.58 28.30 -19.57
C THR A 50 0.10 28.00 -20.88
N GLY A 51 -0.56 27.22 -21.74
CA GLY A 51 -0.11 26.87 -23.08
C GLY A 51 -1.21 27.14 -24.10
N THR A 52 -1.30 26.27 -25.10
CA THR A 52 -2.39 26.26 -26.08
C THR A 52 -3.02 24.89 -26.12
N TRP A 53 -4.23 24.76 -26.65
CA TRP A 53 -4.87 23.46 -26.87
C TRP A 53 -4.00 22.53 -27.72
N GLU A 54 -3.35 23.06 -28.75
CA GLU A 54 -2.46 22.31 -29.61
C GLU A 54 -1.24 21.77 -28.85
N THR A 55 -0.54 22.60 -28.06
CA THR A 55 0.62 22.16 -27.30
C THR A 55 0.23 21.18 -26.18
N ALA A 56 -0.94 21.33 -25.57
CA ALA A 56 -1.43 20.39 -24.58
C ALA A 56 -1.71 19.01 -25.16
N ALA A 57 -2.25 18.94 -26.39
CA ALA A 57 -2.60 17.68 -27.05
C ALA A 57 -1.45 17.02 -27.83
N GLN A 58 -0.35 17.73 -28.10
CA GLN A 58 0.71 17.29 -28.98
C GLN A 58 2.08 17.15 -28.31
N THR A 59 2.20 17.46 -27.02
CA THR A 59 3.50 17.42 -26.33
C THR A 59 3.40 16.85 -24.93
N PRO A 60 4.44 16.11 -24.47
CA PRO A 60 4.55 15.75 -23.07
C PRO A 60 4.53 16.99 -22.16
N TYR A 61 3.77 16.94 -21.08
CA TYR A 61 3.66 18.03 -20.11
C TYR A 61 3.17 19.37 -20.69
N GLY A 62 2.42 19.35 -21.79
CA GLY A 62 1.77 20.54 -22.34
C GLY A 62 0.73 21.10 -21.37
N ALA A 63 0.78 22.43 -21.14
CA ALA A 63 -0.21 23.07 -20.28
C ALA A 63 -1.42 23.53 -21.11
N TYR A 64 -2.61 23.43 -20.53
CA TYR A 64 -3.83 23.93 -21.14
C TYR A 64 -3.92 25.46 -21.02
N PRO A 65 -4.59 26.15 -21.98
CA PRO A 65 -4.76 27.61 -21.92
C PRO A 65 -5.69 28.05 -20.81
N GLU A 66 -6.63 27.21 -20.41
CA GLU A 66 -7.58 27.41 -19.33
C GLU A 66 -7.64 26.19 -18.42
N LEU A 67 -8.27 26.33 -17.25
CA LEU A 67 -8.38 25.22 -16.30
C LEU A 67 -9.27 24.11 -16.86
N VAL A 68 -8.69 22.93 -17.07
CA VAL A 68 -9.42 21.72 -17.43
C VAL A 68 -9.66 20.89 -16.17
N THR A 69 -10.93 20.67 -15.87
CA THR A 69 -11.34 19.78 -14.78
C THR A 69 -11.79 18.45 -15.37
N TYR A 70 -11.26 17.36 -14.84
CA TYR A 70 -11.65 16.02 -15.20
C TYR A 70 -12.13 15.23 -13.97
N THR A 71 -13.08 14.33 -14.17
CA THR A 71 -13.65 13.50 -13.13
C THR A 71 -12.96 12.14 -13.06
N LEU A 72 -12.80 11.62 -11.85
CA LEU A 72 -12.30 10.28 -11.63
C LEU A 72 -12.90 9.64 -10.38
N GLY A 73 -12.81 8.32 -10.29
CA GLY A 73 -13.08 7.57 -9.08
C GLY A 73 -11.83 7.40 -8.21
N GLN A 74 -12.03 7.26 -6.92
CA GLN A 74 -10.95 6.97 -5.97
C GLN A 74 -11.16 5.60 -5.34
N MET A 75 -10.09 4.81 -5.33
CA MET A 75 -10.01 3.61 -4.50
C MET A 75 -9.50 4.02 -3.12
N SER A 76 -10.22 3.70 -2.06
CA SER A 76 -9.80 3.93 -0.69
C SER A 76 -9.34 2.63 -0.05
N GLY A 77 -8.22 2.68 0.68
CA GLY A 77 -7.66 1.53 1.37
C GLY A 77 -6.76 1.95 2.51
N ALA A 78 -6.09 0.98 3.11
CA ALA A 78 -5.22 1.23 4.27
C ALA A 78 -4.09 2.23 3.98
N ASN A 79 -3.62 2.31 2.74
CA ASN A 79 -2.55 3.23 2.33
C ASN A 79 -2.99 4.69 2.23
N ASN A 80 -4.29 4.95 2.13
CA ASN A 80 -4.84 6.29 1.94
C ASN A 80 -4.92 7.10 3.25
N SER A 81 -4.63 6.48 4.38
CA SER A 81 -4.56 7.13 5.69
C SER A 81 -3.35 8.07 5.85
N ASN A 82 -2.46 8.13 4.86
CA ASN A 82 -1.20 8.87 4.95
C ASN A 82 -1.24 10.27 4.32
N LEU A 83 -2.39 10.76 3.90
CA LEU A 83 -2.51 12.14 3.49
C LEU A 83 -2.21 13.07 4.68
N PRO A 84 -1.34 14.09 4.51
CA PRO A 84 -1.10 15.08 5.54
C PRO A 84 -2.39 15.78 5.96
N ASP A 85 -2.46 16.25 7.21
CA ASP A 85 -3.62 16.94 7.75
C ASP A 85 -4.03 18.12 6.84
N GLY A 86 -5.32 18.21 6.55
CA GLY A 86 -5.90 19.25 5.69
C GLY A 86 -5.76 18.98 4.19
N ASN A 87 -5.14 17.87 3.77
CA ASN A 87 -5.12 17.46 2.37
C ASN A 87 -6.26 16.49 2.06
N THR A 88 -6.74 16.55 0.83
CA THR A 88 -7.75 15.64 0.27
C THR A 88 -7.22 15.00 -1.01
N TYR A 89 -7.95 14.07 -1.59
CA TYR A 89 -7.59 13.51 -2.91
C TYR A 89 -7.62 14.57 -4.01
N ASP A 90 -8.49 15.55 -3.89
CA ASP A 90 -8.64 16.62 -4.89
C ASP A 90 -7.78 17.85 -4.58
N ASP A 91 -7.29 17.99 -3.36
CA ASP A 91 -6.40 19.09 -2.96
C ASP A 91 -5.25 18.59 -2.09
N ASN A 92 -4.11 18.33 -2.70
CA ASN A 92 -2.87 17.89 -2.08
C ASN A 92 -1.67 18.43 -2.87
N ALA A 93 -0.46 18.13 -2.42
CA ALA A 93 0.76 18.64 -3.05
C ALA A 93 0.86 18.26 -4.54
N TYR A 94 0.41 17.05 -4.93
CA TYR A 94 0.45 16.59 -6.32
C TYR A 94 -0.58 17.30 -7.18
N THR A 95 -1.83 17.39 -6.73
CA THR A 95 -2.91 18.04 -7.50
C THR A 95 -2.64 19.53 -7.68
N ARG A 96 -2.12 20.20 -6.63
CA ARG A 96 -1.67 21.60 -6.74
C ARG A 96 -0.52 21.76 -7.73
N TYR A 97 0.45 20.83 -7.73
CA TYR A 97 1.54 20.84 -8.70
C TYR A 97 1.04 20.63 -10.14
N LEU A 98 0.15 19.67 -10.37
CA LEU A 98 -0.46 19.43 -11.69
C LEU A 98 -1.24 20.65 -12.17
N ARG A 99 -2.02 21.29 -11.30
CA ARG A 99 -2.73 22.52 -11.61
C ARG A 99 -1.76 23.65 -12.01
N LYS A 100 -0.68 23.82 -11.26
CA LYS A 100 0.34 24.81 -11.57
C LYS A 100 1.04 24.56 -12.91
N MET A 101 1.40 23.31 -13.19
CA MET A 101 2.24 22.95 -14.32
C MET A 101 1.47 22.68 -15.61
N LEU A 102 0.26 22.15 -15.49
CA LEU A 102 -0.52 21.68 -16.65
C LEU A 102 -1.87 22.39 -16.79
N ASN A 103 -2.27 23.18 -15.81
CA ASN A 103 -3.58 23.83 -15.72
C ASN A 103 -4.73 22.82 -15.73
N ILE A 104 -4.59 21.71 -14.99
CA ILE A 104 -5.60 20.67 -14.83
C ILE A 104 -5.99 20.50 -13.37
N GLN A 105 -7.23 20.08 -13.12
CA GLN A 105 -7.75 19.76 -11.80
C GLN A 105 -8.55 18.47 -11.87
N ASN A 106 -8.22 17.50 -10.99
CA ASN A 106 -9.08 16.35 -10.78
C ASN A 106 -10.27 16.71 -9.90
N LYS A 107 -11.36 15.98 -10.09
CA LYS A 107 -12.54 16.01 -9.24
C LYS A 107 -12.99 14.57 -8.96
N SER A 108 -12.86 14.13 -7.72
CA SER A 108 -13.33 12.83 -7.30
C SER A 108 -14.86 12.81 -7.27
N VAL A 109 -15.47 11.89 -7.99
CA VAL A 109 -16.95 11.76 -8.08
C VAL A 109 -17.48 10.60 -7.27
N TYR A 110 -16.62 9.66 -6.89
CA TYR A 110 -16.91 8.60 -5.92
C TYR A 110 -15.63 8.14 -5.21
N MET A 111 -15.82 7.47 -4.08
CA MET A 111 -14.75 6.81 -3.33
C MET A 111 -15.28 5.48 -2.84
N GLU A 112 -14.67 4.38 -3.29
CA GLU A 112 -14.99 3.03 -2.85
C GLU A 112 -13.79 2.36 -2.19
N ARG A 113 -14.07 1.43 -1.29
CA ARG A 113 -13.03 0.62 -0.66
C ARG A 113 -12.42 -0.35 -1.68
N GLU A 114 -11.13 -0.62 -1.52
CA GLU A 114 -10.37 -1.52 -2.38
C GLU A 114 -11.07 -2.88 -2.58
N ASP A 115 -11.62 -3.46 -1.52
CA ASP A 115 -12.31 -4.76 -1.53
C ASP A 115 -13.70 -4.74 -2.22
N ARG A 116 -14.22 -3.58 -2.60
CA ARG A 116 -15.51 -3.39 -3.28
C ARG A 116 -15.40 -2.60 -4.58
N TYR A 117 -14.18 -2.14 -4.88
CA TYR A 117 -13.97 -1.22 -6.01
C TYR A 117 -14.39 -1.84 -7.34
N ASP A 118 -13.97 -3.09 -7.61
CA ASP A 118 -14.29 -3.77 -8.87
C ASP A 118 -15.80 -4.04 -9.03
N GLU A 119 -16.47 -4.42 -7.93
CA GLU A 119 -17.93 -4.59 -7.95
C GLU A 119 -18.63 -3.27 -8.29
N PHE A 120 -18.18 -2.18 -7.70
CA PHE A 120 -18.72 -0.85 -7.97
C PHE A 120 -18.46 -0.39 -9.40
N VAL A 121 -17.24 -0.58 -9.93
CA VAL A 121 -16.90 -0.30 -11.33
C VAL A 121 -17.81 -1.05 -12.29
N ASN A 122 -18.06 -2.34 -12.04
CA ASN A 122 -18.98 -3.13 -12.85
C ASN A 122 -20.42 -2.57 -12.88
N ILE A 123 -20.88 -1.94 -11.78
CA ILE A 123 -22.16 -1.23 -11.75
C ILE A 123 -22.11 0.01 -12.65
N LEU A 124 -21.06 0.83 -12.55
CA LEU A 124 -20.89 2.03 -13.37
C LEU A 124 -20.85 1.70 -14.88
N VAL A 125 -20.17 0.61 -15.24
CA VAL A 125 -20.10 0.14 -16.64
C VAL A 125 -21.50 -0.25 -17.15
N LYS A 126 -22.25 -1.01 -16.38
CA LYS A 126 -23.62 -1.41 -16.74
C LYS A 126 -24.58 -0.24 -16.85
N ASP A 127 -24.46 0.72 -15.93
CA ASP A 127 -25.34 1.90 -15.89
C ASP A 127 -24.85 3.01 -16.85
N GLN A 128 -23.66 2.84 -17.47
CA GLN A 128 -23.01 3.81 -18.34
C GLN A 128 -22.85 5.20 -17.66
N THR A 129 -22.58 5.19 -16.35
CA THR A 129 -22.37 6.40 -15.55
C THR A 129 -20.89 6.56 -15.18
N LEU A 130 -20.04 6.67 -16.21
CA LEU A 130 -18.59 6.67 -16.09
C LEU A 130 -18.03 8.06 -15.79
N PRO A 131 -16.95 8.17 -14.98
CA PRO A 131 -16.14 9.39 -14.93
C PRO A 131 -15.27 9.53 -16.19
N ASP A 132 -14.63 10.69 -16.35
CA ASP A 132 -13.69 10.92 -17.48
C ASP A 132 -12.47 9.99 -17.42
N VAL A 133 -12.04 9.60 -16.23
CA VAL A 133 -10.94 8.64 -16.02
C VAL A 133 -11.41 7.51 -15.10
N LEU A 134 -11.26 6.29 -15.57
CA LEU A 134 -11.64 5.07 -14.86
C LEU A 134 -10.43 4.12 -14.75
N VAL A 135 -10.25 3.50 -13.61
CA VAL A 135 -9.33 2.38 -13.41
C VAL A 135 -10.12 1.08 -13.45
N VAL A 136 -9.66 0.10 -14.19
CA VAL A 136 -10.22 -1.25 -14.24
C VAL A 136 -9.13 -2.27 -13.93
N SER A 137 -9.49 -3.34 -13.22
CA SER A 137 -8.54 -4.33 -12.71
C SER A 137 -8.29 -5.49 -13.67
N ASP A 138 -9.13 -5.66 -14.68
CA ASP A 138 -9.07 -6.79 -15.57
C ASP A 138 -9.37 -6.44 -17.03
N ARG A 139 -8.92 -7.32 -17.93
CA ARG A 139 -9.06 -7.15 -19.37
C ARG A 139 -10.49 -7.41 -19.87
N GLU A 140 -11.30 -8.18 -19.14
CA GLU A 140 -12.68 -8.50 -19.54
C GLU A 140 -13.56 -7.26 -19.38
N THR A 141 -13.43 -6.55 -18.24
CA THR A 141 -14.08 -5.26 -18.02
C THR A 141 -13.64 -4.22 -19.05
N LEU A 142 -12.33 -4.14 -19.35
CA LEU A 142 -11.85 -3.26 -20.43
C LEU A 142 -12.46 -3.63 -21.79
N LYS A 143 -12.58 -4.92 -22.09
CA LYS A 143 -13.20 -5.38 -23.32
C LYS A 143 -14.68 -4.98 -23.40
N GLU A 144 -15.44 -5.10 -22.32
CA GLU A 144 -16.82 -4.66 -22.25
C GLU A 144 -16.96 -3.16 -22.54
N LEU A 145 -16.08 -2.34 -21.98
CA LEU A 145 -16.03 -0.90 -22.28
C LEU A 145 -15.75 -0.61 -23.76
N VAL A 146 -14.81 -1.34 -24.37
CA VAL A 146 -14.46 -1.21 -25.79
C VAL A 146 -15.61 -1.65 -26.69
N ASP A 147 -16.22 -2.80 -26.39
CA ASP A 147 -17.32 -3.35 -27.19
C ASP A 147 -18.58 -2.45 -27.16
N ASN A 148 -18.74 -1.65 -26.11
CA ASN A 148 -19.84 -0.69 -25.96
C ASN A 148 -19.46 0.76 -26.36
N ASP A 149 -18.26 0.97 -26.94
CA ASP A 149 -17.78 2.29 -27.38
C ASP A 149 -17.75 3.34 -26.24
N LEU A 150 -17.35 2.89 -25.04
CA LEU A 150 -17.30 3.70 -23.82
C LEU A 150 -15.89 4.22 -23.47
N VAL A 151 -14.89 3.91 -24.26
CA VAL A 151 -13.48 4.34 -24.06
C VAL A 151 -12.87 4.85 -25.35
N GLU A 152 -11.99 5.82 -25.21
CA GLU A 152 -11.33 6.47 -26.33
C GLU A 152 -10.09 5.70 -26.83
N ASP A 153 -9.75 5.90 -28.11
CA ASP A 153 -8.49 5.44 -28.70
C ASP A 153 -7.34 6.36 -28.27
N LEU A 154 -6.49 5.86 -27.40
CA LEU A 154 -5.35 6.59 -26.84
C LEU A 154 -4.07 6.51 -27.70
N SER A 155 -4.11 5.90 -28.87
CA SER A 155 -2.92 5.64 -29.69
C SER A 155 -2.16 6.92 -30.02
N GLU A 156 -2.85 7.94 -30.53
CA GLU A 156 -2.24 9.21 -30.88
C GLU A 156 -1.78 10.00 -29.65
N VAL A 157 -2.60 10.02 -28.61
CA VAL A 157 -2.26 10.68 -27.32
C VAL A 157 -1.03 10.05 -26.70
N TYR A 158 -0.92 8.72 -26.72
CA TYR A 158 0.25 8.02 -26.22
C TYR A 158 1.52 8.43 -26.98
N GLU A 159 1.47 8.43 -28.30
CA GLU A 159 2.64 8.79 -29.11
C GLU A 159 3.08 10.25 -28.92
N ASN A 160 2.15 11.18 -28.85
CA ASN A 160 2.44 12.61 -28.82
C ASN A 160 2.72 13.13 -27.40
N CYS A 161 1.99 12.62 -26.39
CA CYS A 161 2.01 13.17 -25.03
C CYS A 161 2.82 12.34 -24.04
N THR A 162 3.28 11.14 -24.41
CA THR A 162 4.14 10.33 -23.53
C THR A 162 5.59 10.74 -23.67
N SER A 163 6.26 11.04 -22.54
CA SER A 163 7.69 11.36 -22.55
C SER A 163 8.53 10.14 -22.94
N GLU A 164 9.71 10.37 -23.56
CA GLU A 164 10.65 9.31 -23.93
C GLU A 164 10.96 8.37 -22.75
N ARG A 165 11.19 8.94 -21.56
CA ARG A 165 11.44 8.14 -20.36
C ARG A 165 10.30 7.16 -20.03
N ILE A 166 9.06 7.55 -20.22
CA ILE A 166 7.90 6.67 -20.00
C ILE A 166 7.80 5.63 -21.12
N LYS A 167 8.08 6.00 -22.38
CA LYS A 167 8.12 5.04 -23.49
C LYS A 167 9.19 3.98 -23.25
N GLU A 168 10.42 4.37 -22.91
CA GLU A 168 11.52 3.46 -22.55
C GLU A 168 11.12 2.53 -21.40
N MET A 169 10.41 3.03 -20.39
CA MET A 169 9.91 2.22 -19.28
C MET A 169 8.93 1.16 -19.79
N PHE A 170 7.94 1.52 -20.61
CA PHE A 170 6.99 0.56 -21.17
C PHE A 170 7.70 -0.46 -22.09
N GLU A 171 8.65 -0.03 -22.90
CA GLU A 171 9.46 -0.91 -23.75
C GLU A 171 10.27 -1.93 -22.95
N SER A 172 10.73 -1.57 -21.75
CA SER A 172 11.49 -2.47 -20.88
C SER A 172 10.68 -3.70 -20.44
N TYR A 173 9.35 -3.64 -20.46
CA TYR A 173 8.47 -4.78 -20.20
C TYR A 173 8.22 -5.66 -21.42
N GLY A 174 8.73 -5.25 -22.61
CA GLY A 174 8.45 -5.91 -23.89
C GLY A 174 7.07 -5.52 -24.44
N SER A 175 6.78 -5.96 -25.67
CA SER A 175 5.53 -5.59 -26.37
C SER A 175 4.26 -6.08 -25.67
N GLY A 176 4.34 -7.15 -24.92
CA GLY A 176 3.16 -7.79 -24.30
C GLY A 176 2.37 -6.88 -23.36
N LEU A 177 3.03 -5.90 -22.72
CA LEU A 177 2.33 -5.01 -21.78
C LEU A 177 1.35 -4.09 -22.49
N LEU A 178 1.80 -3.32 -23.48
CA LEU A 178 0.92 -2.45 -24.28
C LEU A 178 -0.04 -3.26 -25.16
N ASP A 179 0.39 -4.42 -25.67
CA ASP A 179 -0.46 -5.30 -26.47
C ASP A 179 -1.65 -5.85 -25.66
N SER A 180 -1.49 -6.01 -24.36
CA SER A 180 -2.55 -6.49 -23.45
C SER A 180 -3.79 -5.59 -23.44
N VAL A 181 -3.62 -4.30 -23.72
CA VAL A 181 -4.69 -3.28 -23.73
C VAL A 181 -5.03 -2.79 -25.14
N ARG A 182 -4.48 -3.45 -26.17
CA ARG A 182 -4.85 -3.17 -27.57
C ARG A 182 -6.05 -4.00 -27.99
N PHE A 183 -6.97 -3.33 -28.69
CA PHE A 183 -8.10 -3.95 -29.36
C PHE A 183 -8.17 -3.42 -30.79
N ASN A 184 -8.18 -4.34 -31.76
CA ASN A 184 -8.16 -4.01 -33.19
C ASN A 184 -7.03 -3.04 -33.58
N GLY A 185 -5.86 -3.18 -32.94
CA GLY A 185 -4.68 -2.33 -33.18
C GLY A 185 -4.67 -0.99 -32.44
N LYS A 186 -5.77 -0.60 -31.80
CA LYS A 186 -5.93 0.65 -31.06
C LYS A 186 -5.56 0.47 -29.60
N LEU A 187 -4.90 1.47 -29.01
CA LEU A 187 -4.57 1.49 -27.59
C LEU A 187 -5.77 2.02 -26.79
N MET A 188 -6.47 1.14 -26.09
CA MET A 188 -7.73 1.50 -25.42
C MET A 188 -7.60 1.79 -23.93
N ALA A 189 -6.42 1.59 -23.35
CA ALA A 189 -6.08 1.94 -21.97
C ALA A 189 -4.56 2.14 -21.85
N ILE A 190 -4.12 2.74 -20.75
CA ILE A 190 -2.72 2.75 -20.32
C ILE A 190 -2.58 1.70 -19.20
N PRO A 191 -1.81 0.63 -19.40
CA PRO A 191 -1.64 -0.39 -18.38
C PRO A 191 -0.81 0.15 -17.20
N GLU A 192 -1.17 -0.25 -15.98
CA GLU A 192 -0.34 0.02 -14.82
C GLU A 192 0.96 -0.77 -14.92
N THR A 193 2.06 -0.11 -14.62
CA THR A 193 3.37 -0.76 -14.52
C THR A 193 3.71 -0.96 -13.05
N VAL A 194 4.18 -2.15 -12.74
CA VAL A 194 4.69 -2.43 -11.42
C VAL A 194 6.18 -2.11 -11.42
N THR A 195 6.54 -1.02 -10.78
CA THR A 195 7.94 -0.78 -10.43
C THR A 195 8.36 -1.85 -9.45
N ASP A 196 9.51 -2.47 -9.69
CA ASP A 196 10.11 -3.56 -8.91
C ASP A 196 9.45 -3.80 -7.53
N HIS A 197 8.92 -4.99 -7.33
CA HIS A 197 8.26 -5.35 -6.07
C HIS A 197 9.20 -5.35 -4.87
N GLY A 198 10.49 -5.21 -5.08
CA GLY A 198 11.50 -5.38 -4.06
C GLY A 198 11.48 -6.79 -3.45
N PRO A 199 12.45 -7.13 -2.63
CA PRO A 199 12.45 -8.40 -1.93
C PRO A 199 11.31 -8.48 -0.91
N ARG A 200 10.74 -9.66 -0.72
CA ARG A 200 9.95 -9.94 0.47
C ARG A 200 10.88 -9.92 1.68
N LEU A 201 10.40 -9.30 2.72
CA LEU A 201 11.13 -9.09 3.97
C LEU A 201 10.41 -9.82 5.08
N MET A 202 11.15 -10.46 5.97
CA MET A 202 10.58 -10.96 7.21
C MET A 202 10.67 -9.89 8.29
N TRP A 203 9.54 -9.61 8.92
CA TRP A 203 9.43 -8.66 10.03
C TRP A 203 9.31 -9.43 11.34
N LEU A 204 10.18 -9.12 12.30
CA LEU A 204 10.23 -9.75 13.62
C LEU A 204 10.07 -8.71 14.74
N ARG A 205 9.45 -9.08 15.83
CA ARG A 205 9.33 -8.28 17.04
C ARG A 205 10.66 -8.23 17.78
N LYS A 206 11.45 -7.19 17.52
CA LYS A 206 12.76 -7.01 18.15
C LYS A 206 12.66 -6.82 19.67
N ASP A 207 11.63 -6.14 20.15
CA ASP A 207 11.39 -5.99 21.58
C ASP A 207 11.12 -7.33 22.30
N TRP A 208 10.50 -8.29 21.60
CA TRP A 208 10.34 -9.64 22.12
C TRP A 208 11.67 -10.41 22.11
N MET A 209 12.45 -10.25 21.03
CA MET A 209 13.79 -10.83 20.98
C MET A 209 14.66 -10.31 22.12
N ASP A 210 14.66 -8.99 22.37
CA ASP A 210 15.45 -8.36 23.43
C ASP A 210 15.02 -8.85 24.83
N LYS A 211 13.70 -8.98 25.09
CA LYS A 211 13.17 -9.53 26.33
C LYS A 211 13.61 -10.98 26.59
N LEU A 212 13.76 -11.77 25.53
CA LEU A 212 14.17 -13.17 25.61
C LEU A 212 15.69 -13.36 25.46
N GLY A 213 16.46 -12.28 25.28
CA GLY A 213 17.90 -12.35 25.09
C GLY A 213 18.33 -13.08 23.80
N LEU A 214 17.52 -12.97 22.71
CA LEU A 214 17.77 -13.64 21.45
C LEU A 214 18.61 -12.78 20.52
N GLU A 215 19.58 -13.39 19.84
CA GLU A 215 20.41 -12.75 18.84
C GLU A 215 19.63 -12.58 17.51
N ASP A 216 20.12 -11.70 16.63
CA ASP A 216 19.57 -11.51 15.31
C ASP A 216 19.77 -12.78 14.45
N PRO A 217 18.71 -13.25 13.74
CA PRO A 217 18.81 -14.46 12.93
C PRO A 217 19.71 -14.25 11.72
N LYS A 218 20.39 -15.31 11.31
CA LYS A 218 21.25 -15.32 10.11
C LYS A 218 20.64 -16.11 8.97
N THR A 219 19.71 -16.99 9.29
CA THR A 219 19.00 -17.85 8.34
C THR A 219 17.49 -17.74 8.55
N LEU A 220 16.72 -18.26 7.61
CA LEU A 220 15.27 -18.34 7.74
C LEU A 220 14.89 -19.30 8.87
N GLU A 221 15.65 -20.38 9.04
CA GLU A 221 15.49 -21.34 10.14
C GLU A 221 15.69 -20.67 11.50
N ASP A 222 16.77 -19.89 11.67
CA ASP A 222 17.00 -19.15 12.94
C ASP A 222 15.82 -18.24 13.25
N ALA A 223 15.24 -17.60 12.22
CA ALA A 223 14.08 -16.74 12.40
C ALA A 223 12.84 -17.52 12.83
N PHE A 224 12.60 -18.70 12.28
CA PHE A 224 11.50 -19.56 12.72
C PHE A 224 11.70 -20.11 14.13
N ASP A 225 12.94 -20.44 14.51
CA ASP A 225 13.27 -20.84 15.88
C ASP A 225 13.04 -19.69 16.90
N ILE A 226 13.30 -18.44 16.48
CA ILE A 226 12.95 -17.25 17.26
C ILE A 226 11.43 -17.12 17.42
N VAL A 227 10.68 -17.28 16.32
CA VAL A 227 9.21 -17.21 16.34
C VAL A 227 8.62 -18.31 17.23
N GLU A 228 9.16 -19.53 17.18
CA GLU A 228 8.76 -20.60 18.09
C GLU A 228 8.95 -20.22 19.55
N LYS A 229 10.08 -19.59 19.92
CA LYS A 229 10.33 -19.09 21.26
C LYS A 229 9.34 -17.98 21.65
N PHE A 230 8.89 -17.15 20.74
CA PHE A 230 7.86 -16.16 21.03
C PHE A 230 6.56 -16.83 21.48
N VAL A 231 6.12 -17.86 20.75
CA VAL A 231 4.91 -18.62 21.06
C VAL A 231 5.07 -19.39 22.38
N GLN A 232 6.18 -20.12 22.55
CA GLN A 232 6.45 -20.90 23.78
C GLN A 232 6.49 -20.04 25.04
N ASN A 233 6.99 -18.80 24.93
CA ASN A 233 7.04 -17.84 26.04
C ASN A 233 5.81 -16.93 26.11
N LYS A 234 4.77 -17.21 25.33
CA LYS A 234 3.49 -16.47 25.32
C LYS A 234 3.68 -14.97 25.21
N MET A 235 4.57 -14.53 24.29
CA MET A 235 4.82 -13.10 24.09
C MET A 235 3.59 -12.43 23.48
N GLY A 236 3.18 -11.27 24.04
CA GLY A 236 2.00 -10.52 23.54
C GLY A 236 0.65 -10.97 24.11
N THR A 237 0.62 -11.77 25.17
CA THR A 237 -0.60 -12.30 25.80
C THR A 237 -1.07 -11.52 27.02
N GLU A 238 -0.78 -10.24 27.12
CA GLU A 238 -1.18 -9.43 28.28
C GLU A 238 -2.69 -9.48 28.58
N ASP A 239 -3.52 -9.86 27.59
CA ASP A 239 -4.98 -9.97 27.71
C ASP A 239 -5.49 -11.43 27.77
N GLY A 240 -4.59 -12.43 27.92
CA GLY A 240 -4.96 -13.84 28.05
C GLY A 240 -5.24 -14.58 26.72
N GLU A 241 -5.11 -13.92 25.59
CA GLU A 241 -5.17 -14.57 24.27
C GLU A 241 -3.81 -15.10 23.85
N ASP A 242 -3.78 -16.25 23.18
CA ASP A 242 -2.52 -16.80 22.66
C ASP A 242 -1.97 -15.93 21.53
N PRO A 243 -0.65 -15.62 21.54
CA PRO A 243 -0.02 -14.86 20.47
C PRO A 243 0.03 -15.72 19.21
N ILE A 244 0.00 -15.08 18.07
CA ILE A 244 0.37 -15.73 16.83
C ILE A 244 1.87 -15.59 16.57
N GLY A 245 2.51 -16.67 16.15
CA GLY A 245 3.92 -16.67 15.78
C GLY A 245 4.12 -15.95 14.46
N LEU A 246 4.08 -16.68 13.37
CA LEU A 246 4.14 -16.19 11.99
C LEU A 246 2.71 -15.99 11.47
N ALA A 247 2.34 -14.75 11.18
CA ALA A 247 1.07 -14.45 10.53
C ALA A 247 1.08 -14.98 9.08
N CYS A 248 -0.02 -15.60 8.71
CA CYS A 248 -0.25 -16.10 7.37
C CYS A 248 -1.71 -15.93 6.98
N ASP A 249 -1.99 -15.47 5.77
CA ASP A 249 -3.33 -15.43 5.24
C ASP A 249 -3.78 -16.79 4.67
N THR A 250 -5.06 -16.89 4.32
CA THR A 250 -5.68 -18.13 3.83
C THR A 250 -5.08 -18.66 2.54
N ASP A 251 -4.52 -17.77 1.72
CA ASP A 251 -4.07 -18.12 0.37
C ASP A 251 -2.65 -18.73 0.34
N LEU A 252 -1.91 -18.65 1.45
CA LEU A 252 -0.51 -19.08 1.62
C LEU A 252 0.46 -18.35 0.68
N VAL A 253 0.16 -18.34 -0.61
CA VAL A 253 0.91 -17.63 -1.64
C VAL A 253 0.14 -16.39 -2.06
N GLY A 254 0.82 -15.26 -2.00
CA GLY A 254 0.22 -13.99 -2.38
C GLY A 254 0.55 -13.63 -3.81
N THR A 255 -0.30 -12.80 -4.38
CA THR A 255 0.13 -11.93 -5.45
C THR A 255 1.21 -11.00 -4.92
N THR A 256 1.97 -10.40 -5.80
CA THR A 256 3.09 -9.51 -5.49
C THR A 256 2.75 -8.30 -4.61
N SER A 257 1.48 -8.07 -4.29
CA SER A 257 0.99 -6.93 -3.50
C SER A 257 0.53 -7.28 -2.08
N SER A 258 0.60 -8.57 -1.66
CA SER A 258 0.05 -9.00 -0.37
C SER A 258 1.12 -9.11 0.71
N ASN A 259 0.89 -8.50 1.87
CA ASN A 259 1.54 -8.86 3.11
C ASN A 259 0.96 -10.19 3.62
N TYR A 260 1.66 -10.83 4.54
CA TYR A 260 1.26 -12.06 5.26
C TYR A 260 1.26 -13.35 4.44
N SER A 261 1.66 -13.35 3.19
CA SER A 261 1.85 -14.59 2.43
C SER A 261 3.20 -15.24 2.76
N VAL A 262 3.28 -16.56 2.60
CA VAL A 262 4.48 -17.34 2.91
C VAL A 262 5.26 -17.77 1.67
N ASP A 263 5.18 -17.00 0.58
CA ASP A 263 5.90 -17.26 -0.68
C ASP A 263 7.39 -17.52 -0.46
N SER A 264 8.03 -16.80 0.48
CA SER A 264 9.45 -17.02 0.79
C SER A 264 9.78 -18.43 1.27
N VAL A 265 8.80 -19.15 1.83
CA VAL A 265 8.97 -20.57 2.17
C VAL A 265 8.93 -21.42 0.90
N PHE A 266 8.03 -21.12 -0.03
CA PHE A 266 7.99 -21.80 -1.33
C PHE A 266 9.26 -21.54 -2.14
N ASP A 267 9.73 -20.30 -2.16
CA ASP A 267 10.96 -19.88 -2.85
C ASP A 267 12.19 -20.64 -2.33
N LYS A 268 12.26 -20.91 -1.02
CA LYS A 268 13.33 -21.72 -0.40
C LYS A 268 13.47 -23.12 -1.05
N PHE A 269 12.37 -23.70 -1.48
CA PHE A 269 12.32 -25.00 -2.14
C PHE A 269 12.34 -24.92 -3.66
N GLY A 270 12.44 -23.70 -4.24
CA GLY A 270 12.34 -23.48 -5.69
C GLY A 270 10.94 -23.74 -6.24
N ALA A 271 9.94 -23.73 -5.38
CA ALA A 271 8.55 -23.95 -5.73
C ALA A 271 7.91 -22.66 -6.27
N SER A 272 7.01 -22.80 -7.23
CA SER A 272 6.27 -21.69 -7.83
C SER A 272 4.78 -22.06 -7.95
N PRO A 273 4.06 -22.21 -6.83
CA PRO A 273 2.64 -22.56 -6.87
C PRO A 273 1.83 -21.50 -7.62
N GLN A 274 0.70 -21.92 -8.22
CA GLN A 274 -0.21 -21.10 -9.03
C GLN A 274 0.41 -20.52 -10.31
N ARG A 275 1.61 -20.96 -10.71
CA ARG A 275 2.30 -20.49 -11.93
C ARG A 275 2.61 -21.66 -12.85
N TRP A 276 2.65 -21.37 -14.16
CA TRP A 276 3.19 -22.28 -15.14
C TRP A 276 4.69 -22.08 -15.22
N VAL A 277 5.47 -23.15 -15.05
CA VAL A 277 6.93 -23.11 -15.03
C VAL A 277 7.51 -24.05 -16.08
N ASN A 278 8.64 -23.68 -16.65
CA ASN A 278 9.38 -24.55 -17.56
C ASN A 278 10.36 -25.43 -16.75
N GLN A 279 10.05 -26.71 -16.65
CA GLN A 279 10.95 -27.71 -16.06
C GLN A 279 11.53 -28.56 -17.18
N ASN A 280 12.82 -28.38 -17.46
CA ASN A 280 13.55 -29.17 -18.46
C ASN A 280 12.89 -29.18 -19.86
N GLY A 281 12.38 -28.05 -20.31
CA GLY A 281 11.73 -27.88 -21.60
C GLY A 281 10.24 -28.29 -21.62
N LYS A 282 9.68 -28.70 -20.50
CA LYS A 282 8.23 -28.97 -20.36
C LYS A 282 7.57 -27.92 -19.51
N ILE A 283 6.42 -27.42 -19.95
CA ILE A 283 5.57 -26.53 -19.16
C ILE A 283 4.76 -27.39 -18.19
N VAL A 284 4.94 -27.12 -16.91
CA VAL A 284 4.25 -27.79 -15.80
C VAL A 284 3.56 -26.75 -14.90
N TYR A 285 2.46 -27.13 -14.29
CA TYR A 285 1.79 -26.27 -13.31
C TYR A 285 2.51 -26.39 -11.97
N GLY A 286 3.05 -25.28 -11.47
CA GLY A 286 3.93 -25.26 -10.31
C GLY A 286 3.29 -25.80 -9.02
N SER A 287 1.97 -25.70 -8.88
CA SER A 287 1.28 -26.20 -7.68
C SER A 287 1.31 -27.72 -7.51
N VAL A 288 1.64 -28.48 -8.56
CA VAL A 288 1.68 -29.97 -8.53
C VAL A 288 3.09 -30.52 -8.63
N THR A 289 4.11 -29.69 -8.44
CA THR A 289 5.51 -30.10 -8.50
C THR A 289 5.99 -30.67 -7.16
N GLU A 290 7.09 -31.44 -7.19
CA GLU A 290 7.69 -32.01 -5.98
C GLU A 290 8.26 -30.91 -5.07
N GLU A 291 8.75 -29.82 -5.64
CA GLU A 291 9.23 -28.64 -4.92
C GLU A 291 8.10 -28.02 -4.07
N THR A 292 6.91 -27.89 -4.65
CA THR A 292 5.73 -27.38 -3.92
C THR A 292 5.29 -28.34 -2.82
N LYS A 293 5.32 -29.64 -3.05
CA LYS A 293 5.04 -30.64 -2.02
C LYS A 293 6.02 -30.56 -0.85
N ASN A 294 7.33 -30.39 -1.14
CA ASN A 294 8.35 -30.24 -0.11
C ASN A 294 8.14 -28.95 0.71
N ALA A 295 7.80 -27.84 0.06
CA ALA A 295 7.47 -26.58 0.74
C ALA A 295 6.24 -26.72 1.65
N LEU A 296 5.18 -27.39 1.19
CA LEU A 296 3.99 -27.66 1.99
C LEU A 296 4.29 -28.59 3.17
N SER A 297 5.15 -29.59 3.00
CA SER A 297 5.60 -30.45 4.10
C SER A 297 6.34 -29.66 5.17
N TYR A 298 7.17 -28.72 4.77
CA TYR A 298 7.89 -27.83 5.69
C TYR A 298 6.93 -26.83 6.38
N LEU A 299 5.96 -26.27 5.68
CA LEU A 299 4.92 -25.44 6.27
C LEU A 299 4.08 -26.21 7.29
N HIS A 300 3.80 -27.49 7.03
CA HIS A 300 3.13 -28.38 7.98
C HIS A 300 3.97 -28.58 9.25
N GLU A 301 5.29 -28.77 9.12
CA GLU A 301 6.20 -28.83 10.27
C GLU A 301 6.15 -27.54 11.10
N LEU A 302 6.22 -26.37 10.44
CA LEU A 302 6.10 -25.07 11.13
C LEU A 302 4.74 -24.89 11.81
N TYR A 303 3.67 -25.41 11.21
CA TYR A 303 2.34 -25.43 11.80
C TYR A 303 2.30 -26.31 13.08
N GLU A 304 2.85 -27.53 13.04
CA GLU A 304 2.90 -28.43 14.20
C GLU A 304 3.71 -27.81 15.35
N ARG A 305 4.83 -27.16 15.04
CA ARG A 305 5.67 -26.44 16.01
C ARG A 305 4.97 -25.19 16.59
N GLY A 306 3.84 -24.75 16.03
CA GLY A 306 3.15 -23.53 16.44
C GLY A 306 3.80 -22.24 15.91
N VAL A 307 4.78 -22.34 15.04
CA VAL A 307 5.41 -21.20 14.36
C VAL A 307 4.40 -20.52 13.45
N LEU A 308 3.74 -21.29 12.57
CA LEU A 308 2.66 -20.79 11.74
C LEU A 308 1.38 -20.63 12.58
N ASP A 309 0.64 -19.55 12.37
CA ASP A 309 -0.64 -19.31 13.03
C ASP A 309 -1.58 -20.52 12.87
N LYS A 310 -2.00 -21.10 13.98
CA LYS A 310 -2.88 -22.28 14.01
C LYS A 310 -4.26 -22.02 13.37
N ASN A 311 -4.68 -20.77 13.32
CA ASN A 311 -5.95 -20.34 12.77
C ASN A 311 -5.80 -19.66 11.40
N PHE A 312 -4.67 -19.81 10.69
CA PHE A 312 -4.41 -19.11 9.45
C PHE A 312 -5.55 -19.25 8.43
N ALA A 313 -6.14 -20.44 8.32
CA ALA A 313 -7.24 -20.72 7.39
C ALA A 313 -8.54 -19.91 7.66
N LEU A 314 -8.62 -19.23 8.80
CA LEU A 314 -9.74 -18.38 9.20
C LEU A 314 -9.39 -16.89 9.21
N ARG A 315 -8.15 -16.54 8.87
CA ARG A 315 -7.65 -15.16 8.93
C ARG A 315 -7.83 -14.47 7.57
N ALA A 316 -8.60 -13.40 7.57
CA ALA A 316 -8.56 -12.42 6.47
C ALA A 316 -7.43 -11.42 6.71
N GLN A 317 -6.91 -10.77 5.66
CA GLN A 317 -5.82 -9.80 5.74
C GLN A 317 -6.05 -8.68 6.77
N ASN A 318 -7.29 -8.16 6.86
CA ASN A 318 -7.65 -7.14 7.84
C ASN A 318 -7.52 -7.64 9.29
N ASN A 319 -7.87 -8.91 9.55
CA ASN A 319 -7.70 -9.51 10.89
C ASN A 319 -6.22 -9.62 11.25
N LEU A 320 -5.37 -10.04 10.28
CA LEU A 320 -3.92 -10.12 10.49
C LEU A 320 -3.30 -8.74 10.74
N ARG A 321 -3.75 -7.74 9.97
CA ARG A 321 -3.34 -6.36 10.19
C ARG A 321 -3.65 -5.89 11.61
N ASP A 322 -4.85 -6.15 12.09
CA ASP A 322 -5.27 -5.76 13.45
C ASP A 322 -4.46 -6.50 14.53
N LEU A 323 -4.13 -7.77 14.32
CA LEU A 323 -3.26 -8.52 15.23
C LEU A 323 -1.84 -7.93 15.29
N VAL A 324 -1.29 -7.51 14.16
CA VAL A 324 0.01 -6.81 14.12
C VAL A 324 -0.06 -5.47 14.86
N ILE A 325 -1.09 -4.66 14.58
CA ILE A 325 -1.26 -3.34 15.20
C ILE A 325 -1.45 -3.46 16.72
N ASN A 326 -2.21 -4.45 17.16
CA ASN A 326 -2.49 -4.69 18.58
C ASN A 326 -1.35 -5.45 19.32
N GLY A 327 -0.23 -5.70 18.65
CA GLY A 327 0.94 -6.31 19.26
C GLY A 327 0.78 -7.81 19.58
N LYS A 328 -0.14 -8.49 18.87
CA LYS A 328 -0.44 -9.93 19.05
C LYS A 328 0.33 -10.84 18.08
N CYS A 329 1.12 -10.28 17.18
CA CYS A 329 1.83 -11.00 16.13
C CYS A 329 3.35 -10.89 16.33
N GLY A 330 4.06 -12.01 16.36
CA GLY A 330 5.51 -12.07 16.54
C GLY A 330 6.29 -11.82 15.27
N ALA A 331 5.76 -12.29 14.13
CA ALA A 331 6.43 -12.21 12.83
C ALA A 331 5.45 -12.24 11.66
N PHE A 332 5.85 -11.67 10.54
CA PHE A 332 5.16 -11.82 9.26
C PHE A 332 6.10 -11.52 8.09
N PHE A 333 5.76 -12.02 6.91
CA PHE A 333 6.39 -11.58 5.67
C PHE A 333 5.65 -10.37 5.12
N GLY A 334 6.41 -9.39 4.63
CA GLY A 334 5.86 -8.17 4.07
C GLY A 334 6.76 -7.61 2.97
N LEU A 335 6.27 -6.58 2.31
CA LEU A 335 6.95 -5.92 1.21
C LEU A 335 7.67 -4.65 1.69
N TRP A 336 8.43 -4.02 0.82
CA TRP A 336 9.20 -2.81 1.12
C TRP A 336 8.35 -1.66 1.69
N TRP A 337 7.07 -1.60 1.37
CA TRP A 337 6.13 -0.58 1.84
C TRP A 337 5.50 -0.89 3.22
N THR A 338 5.77 -2.05 3.79
CA THR A 338 5.30 -2.44 5.14
C THR A 338 5.53 -1.38 6.23
N PRO A 339 6.60 -0.57 6.24
CA PRO A 339 6.73 0.54 7.18
C PRO A 339 5.57 1.54 7.13
N ASN A 340 4.96 1.74 5.96
CA ASN A 340 3.82 2.63 5.81
C ASN A 340 2.49 1.96 6.19
N ASN A 341 2.38 0.64 6.02
CA ASN A 341 1.19 -0.16 6.31
C ASN A 341 1.58 -1.63 6.56
N PRO A 342 1.41 -2.21 7.77
CA PRO A 342 0.69 -1.66 8.92
C PRO A 342 1.57 -0.95 9.97
N LEU A 343 2.91 -0.92 9.83
CA LEU A 343 3.80 -0.52 10.93
C LEU A 343 3.65 0.95 11.37
N MET A 344 3.21 1.83 10.49
CA MET A 344 2.88 3.21 10.85
C MET A 344 1.74 3.25 11.89
N ASP A 345 0.73 2.39 11.75
CA ASP A 345 -0.40 2.35 12.67
C ASP A 345 -0.01 1.72 14.01
N VAL A 346 0.90 0.74 14.02
CA VAL A 346 1.53 0.23 15.26
C VAL A 346 2.18 1.39 16.03
N MET A 347 2.95 2.24 15.35
CA MET A 347 3.59 3.39 15.99
C MET A 347 2.57 4.41 16.51
N ARG A 348 1.50 4.67 15.76
CA ARG A 348 0.41 5.58 16.17
C ARG A 348 -0.32 5.06 17.40
N GLN A 349 -0.61 3.77 17.46
CA GLN A 349 -1.29 3.14 18.59
C GLN A 349 -0.41 3.17 19.84
N THR A 350 0.85 2.83 19.73
CA THR A 350 1.82 2.89 20.83
C THR A 350 1.90 4.31 21.42
N LYS A 351 1.91 5.34 20.58
CA LYS A 351 1.86 6.75 21.03
C LYS A 351 0.60 7.07 21.84
N ARG A 352 -0.57 6.58 21.42
CA ARG A 352 -1.83 6.80 22.13
C ARG A 352 -1.85 6.14 23.51
N GLN A 353 -1.27 4.94 23.62
CA GLN A 353 -1.23 4.19 24.88
C GLN A 353 -0.24 4.77 25.90
N THR A 354 0.89 5.32 25.46
CA THR A 354 1.96 5.79 26.34
C THR A 354 1.91 7.28 26.65
N GLY A 355 1.08 8.06 25.95
CA GLY A 355 0.96 9.51 26.17
C GLY A 355 2.23 10.32 25.89
N SER A 356 3.28 9.70 25.38
CA SER A 356 4.58 10.33 25.14
C SER A 356 4.75 10.80 23.70
N HIS A 357 5.29 11.98 23.55
CA HIS A 357 5.75 12.51 22.27
C HIS A 357 7.00 11.73 21.82
N PHE A 358 6.88 10.95 20.78
CA PHE A 358 8.01 10.21 20.24
C PHE A 358 8.93 11.11 19.42
N ILE A 359 9.97 11.57 20.02
CA ILE A 359 11.27 11.69 19.38
C ILE A 359 11.81 10.26 19.29
N TYR A 360 12.20 9.82 18.11
CA TYR A 360 12.80 8.55 17.75
C TYR A 360 13.68 7.96 18.88
N ASN A 361 13.09 7.23 19.82
CA ASN A 361 13.83 6.65 20.94
C ASN A 361 13.95 5.15 20.78
N ARG A 362 15.19 4.70 20.87
CA ARG A 362 15.70 3.34 20.60
C ARG A 362 15.11 2.22 21.50
N GLN A 363 14.21 2.48 22.42
CA GLN A 363 13.94 1.55 23.51
C GLN A 363 12.54 0.92 23.57
N THR A 364 11.59 1.24 22.69
CA THR A 364 10.23 0.69 22.80
C THR A 364 9.67 0.23 21.46
N GLY A 365 9.35 -1.06 21.38
CA GLY A 365 8.46 -1.68 20.40
C GLY A 365 8.87 -1.57 18.94
N ARG A 366 10.04 -2.06 18.54
CA ARG A 366 10.49 -2.05 17.12
C ARG A 366 10.25 -3.39 16.48
N MET A 367 9.61 -3.36 15.31
CA MET A 367 9.80 -4.44 14.34
C MET A 367 11.09 -4.16 13.56
N TYR A 368 11.98 -5.13 13.53
CA TYR A 368 13.19 -5.09 12.72
C TYR A 368 12.93 -5.76 11.40
N MET A 369 13.34 -5.08 10.34
CA MET A 369 13.49 -5.68 9.03
C MET A 369 14.74 -6.54 9.06
N ILE A 370 14.59 -7.85 8.92
CA ILE A 370 15.71 -8.75 8.71
C ILE A 370 15.78 -9.04 7.24
N LEU A 371 16.79 -8.45 6.60
CA LEU A 371 17.09 -8.67 5.20
C LEU A 371 17.85 -9.99 5.12
N PHE A 372 17.12 -11.07 4.89
CA PHE A 372 17.78 -12.30 4.45
C PHE A 372 18.34 -12.03 3.05
N ARG A 373 19.65 -11.95 2.94
CA ARG A 373 20.33 -11.93 1.65
C ARG A 373 20.12 -13.30 1.01
N ILE A 374 18.98 -13.47 0.36
CA ILE A 374 18.70 -14.65 -0.45
C ILE A 374 19.53 -14.50 -1.72
N ILE A 375 20.81 -14.87 -1.63
CA ILE A 375 21.77 -14.82 -2.73
C ILE A 375 21.25 -15.59 -3.96
N ASN A 376 20.38 -16.55 -3.76
CA ASN A 376 19.79 -17.37 -4.82
C ASN A 376 18.60 -16.69 -5.54
N MET A 377 17.86 -15.74 -4.93
CA MET A 377 16.76 -15.05 -5.62
C MET A 377 17.23 -14.02 -6.64
N LEU A 378 18.38 -13.37 -6.42
CA LEU A 378 18.95 -12.43 -7.40
C LEU A 378 19.47 -13.13 -8.67
N LEU A 379 19.85 -14.39 -8.58
CA LEU A 379 20.24 -15.20 -9.76
C LEU A 379 19.01 -15.65 -10.57
N TYR A 380 17.88 -15.94 -9.92
CA TYR A 380 16.63 -16.32 -10.60
C TYR A 380 15.94 -15.11 -11.27
N ALA A 381 15.94 -13.95 -10.65
CA ALA A 381 15.40 -12.73 -11.27
C ALA A 381 16.21 -12.27 -12.50
N LYS A 382 17.52 -12.51 -12.49
CA LYS A 382 18.41 -12.23 -13.63
C LYS A 382 18.22 -13.20 -14.80
N ASP A 383 17.87 -14.45 -14.52
CA ASP A 383 17.59 -15.46 -15.56
C ASP A 383 16.15 -15.36 -16.13
N MET A 384 15.19 -14.80 -15.39
CA MET A 384 13.82 -14.60 -15.89
C MET A 384 13.69 -13.39 -16.84
N SER A 385 14.60 -12.40 -16.75
CA SER A 385 14.56 -11.22 -17.64
C SER A 385 15.15 -11.45 -19.03
N ILE A 386 15.71 -12.64 -19.33
CA ILE A 386 16.46 -12.90 -20.58
C ILE A 386 15.97 -14.14 -21.31
N ARG A 387 14.82 -14.69 -21.07
CA ARG A 387 14.25 -15.72 -21.96
C ARG A 387 12.99 -15.20 -22.63
N LYS A 388 13.24 -14.67 -23.86
CA LYS A 388 12.22 -14.49 -24.88
C LYS A 388 11.38 -15.77 -24.99
N LEU A 389 10.09 -15.61 -24.79
CA LEU A 389 9.09 -16.44 -25.43
C LEU A 389 8.74 -15.83 -26.76
#